data_90cf4567b0deb3b72e4ec1bdb29b8c0d
#
_entry.id   90cf4567b0deb3b72e4ec1bdb29b8c0d
#
_cell.length_a   1.000
_cell.length_b   1.000
_cell.length_c   1.000
_cell.angle_alpha   90.00
_cell.angle_beta   90.00
_cell.angle_gamma   90.00
#
_symmetry.space_group_name_H-M   'P 1'
#
loop_
_entity.id
_entity.type
_entity.pdbx_description
1 polymer ?
#
loop_
_entity_poly.entity_id
_entity_poly.type
_entity_poly.pdbx_seq_one_letter_code
_entity_poly.pdbx_strand_id
1 'polypeptide(L)'
;MKKNLELLNDFLEKSGVSMSALARAIGVSAGAISQFRKGEYRGDNALLGEKITSYIRNYNEKKAKTDKEPKKRDEIYKSRDFKMANFIISEAVNEREIALIYGEAGSGKTTVLKEFANAHSNAILIEVTPHTSARVMLEDLCEALKLTAPKGLRPMLKAVARFLSMSDRIILIDEAEHLPLRALEDLRRIADFSRTPVVLCGTGILLQNLVGLNKELRQLYSRICGKYEFKGLSKAESREFFGEFIYEFAKENFRSSAKLHKKAVKLAQIQNCEINKEVVAEATKMIIL
;
A
#
# COMPACT_ATOMS: atom_id res chain seq x y z
N MET A 1 13.54 31.90 -24.41
CA MET A 1 12.83 30.87 -25.16
C MET A 1 13.70 29.66 -25.49
N LYS A 2 14.82 29.77 -26.24
CA LYS A 2 15.70 28.62 -26.56
C LYS A 2 16.14 27.81 -25.34
N LYS A 3 16.58 28.45 -24.27
CA LYS A 3 17.02 27.78 -23.02
C LYS A 3 15.94 26.93 -22.36
N ASN A 4 14.69 27.38 -22.38
CA ASN A 4 13.57 26.61 -21.79
C ASN A 4 13.14 25.43 -22.67
N LEU A 5 13.34 25.53 -23.98
CA LEU A 5 13.13 24.45 -24.95
C LEU A 5 14.15 23.32 -24.79
N GLU A 6 15.43 23.67 -24.67
CA GLU A 6 16.49 22.72 -24.39
C GLU A 6 16.28 22.01 -23.07
N LEU A 7 15.92 22.75 -22.02
CA LEU A 7 15.62 22.21 -20.68
C LEU A 7 14.43 21.24 -20.72
N LEU A 8 13.37 21.56 -21.46
CA LEU A 8 12.19 20.69 -21.61
C LEU A 8 12.53 19.39 -22.34
N ASN A 9 13.28 19.47 -23.44
CA ASN A 9 13.67 18.29 -24.22
C ASN A 9 14.57 17.36 -23.41
N ASP A 10 15.60 17.91 -22.76
CA ASP A 10 16.52 17.15 -21.91
C ASP A 10 15.76 16.48 -20.72
N PHE A 11 14.82 17.22 -20.13
CA PHE A 11 13.98 16.67 -19.06
C PHE A 11 13.11 15.49 -19.51
N LEU A 12 12.39 15.62 -20.65
CA LEU A 12 11.51 14.56 -21.14
C LEU A 12 12.31 13.30 -21.53
N GLU A 13 13.50 13.45 -22.09
CA GLU A 13 14.39 12.32 -22.43
C GLU A 13 14.94 11.61 -21.19
N LYS A 14 15.37 12.36 -20.17
CA LYS A 14 16.02 11.80 -18.99
C LYS A 14 15.08 11.33 -17.90
N SER A 15 13.87 11.91 -17.81
CA SER A 15 12.94 11.61 -16.71
C SER A 15 11.94 10.50 -17.00
N GLY A 16 11.69 10.18 -18.27
CA GLY A 16 10.63 9.26 -18.69
C GLY A 16 9.20 9.81 -18.49
N VAL A 17 9.05 11.09 -18.07
CA VAL A 17 7.75 11.73 -17.90
C VAL A 17 7.13 12.03 -19.27
N SER A 18 5.88 11.56 -19.48
CA SER A 18 5.19 11.85 -20.73
C SER A 18 4.75 13.32 -20.83
N MET A 19 4.66 13.87 -22.07
CA MET A 19 4.15 15.23 -22.30
C MET A 19 2.73 15.42 -21.71
N SER A 20 1.89 14.41 -21.75
CA SER A 20 0.53 14.44 -21.18
C SER A 20 0.54 14.51 -19.66
N ALA A 21 1.48 13.84 -19.00
CA ALA A 21 1.65 13.90 -17.56
C ALA A 21 2.17 15.27 -17.12
N LEU A 22 3.16 15.82 -17.82
CA LEU A 22 3.64 17.19 -17.60
C LEU A 22 2.53 18.22 -17.78
N ALA A 23 1.79 18.13 -18.88
CA ALA A 23 0.68 19.05 -19.18
C ALA A 23 -0.37 19.08 -18.08
N ARG A 24 -0.81 17.91 -17.61
CA ARG A 24 -1.73 17.79 -16.46
C ARG A 24 -1.17 18.42 -15.19
N ALA A 25 0.10 18.19 -14.90
CA ALA A 25 0.73 18.67 -13.67
C ALA A 25 0.85 20.21 -13.62
N ILE A 26 1.03 20.87 -14.77
CA ILE A 26 1.14 22.34 -14.85
C ILE A 26 -0.15 23.04 -15.29
N GLY A 27 -1.26 22.29 -15.47
CA GLY A 27 -2.57 22.82 -15.77
C GLY A 27 -2.70 23.38 -17.20
N VAL A 28 -2.13 22.69 -18.20
CA VAL A 28 -2.24 23.06 -19.64
C VAL A 28 -2.61 21.85 -20.48
N SER A 29 -2.97 22.06 -21.76
CA SER A 29 -3.21 20.95 -22.69
C SER A 29 -1.90 20.31 -23.18
N ALA A 30 -1.93 19.03 -23.51
CA ALA A 30 -0.79 18.33 -24.11
C ALA A 30 -0.38 18.96 -25.47
N GLY A 31 -1.37 19.51 -26.21
CA GLY A 31 -1.14 20.26 -27.44
C GLY A 31 -0.33 21.52 -27.22
N ALA A 32 -0.57 22.26 -26.10
CA ALA A 32 0.20 23.44 -25.75
C ALA A 32 1.69 23.11 -25.51
N ILE A 33 1.98 22.01 -24.80
CA ILE A 33 3.35 21.54 -24.57
C ILE A 33 4.01 21.16 -25.92
N SER A 34 3.27 20.43 -26.78
CA SER A 34 3.79 20.05 -28.11
C SER A 34 4.09 21.26 -28.99
N GLN A 35 3.20 22.25 -29.04
CA GLN A 35 3.42 23.50 -29.79
C GLN A 35 4.57 24.33 -29.19
N PHE A 36 4.68 24.41 -27.88
CA PHE A 36 5.79 25.08 -27.21
C PHE A 36 7.12 24.41 -27.56
N ARG A 37 7.16 23.08 -27.57
CA ARG A 37 8.34 22.28 -27.97
C ARG A 37 8.76 22.56 -29.41
N LYS A 38 7.82 22.81 -30.33
CA LYS A 38 8.06 23.15 -31.72
C LYS A 38 8.36 24.64 -31.94
N GLY A 39 8.20 25.48 -30.93
CA GLY A 39 8.32 26.92 -31.05
C GLY A 39 7.11 27.58 -31.71
N GLU A 40 5.98 26.87 -31.84
CA GLU A 40 4.75 27.28 -32.54
C GLU A 40 3.63 27.73 -31.59
N TYR A 41 3.89 27.72 -30.27
CA TYR A 41 2.86 28.07 -29.27
C TYR A 41 2.50 29.55 -29.36
N ARG A 42 1.22 29.83 -29.60
CA ARG A 42 0.67 31.19 -29.85
C ARG A 42 0.22 31.91 -28.57
N GLY A 43 0.27 31.27 -27.41
CA GLY A 43 -0.05 31.87 -26.12
C GLY A 43 1.16 32.52 -25.47
N ASP A 44 1.04 32.82 -24.16
CA ASP A 44 2.12 33.41 -23.38
C ASP A 44 3.26 32.37 -23.15
N ASN A 45 4.30 32.52 -23.98
CA ASN A 45 5.50 31.68 -23.95
C ASN A 45 6.36 31.90 -22.70
N ALA A 46 6.30 33.12 -22.10
CA ALA A 46 7.05 33.39 -20.88
C ALA A 46 6.43 32.65 -19.70
N LEU A 47 5.12 32.82 -19.52
CA LEU A 47 4.37 32.15 -18.44
C LEU A 47 4.43 30.65 -18.55
N LEU A 48 4.29 30.06 -19.76
CA LEU A 48 4.38 28.63 -19.96
C LEU A 48 5.80 28.11 -19.69
N GLY A 49 6.82 28.85 -20.11
CA GLY A 49 8.23 28.54 -19.84
C GLY A 49 8.55 28.56 -18.33
N GLU A 50 8.01 29.51 -17.57
CA GLU A 50 8.14 29.56 -16.11
C GLU A 50 7.47 28.37 -15.42
N LYS A 51 6.26 28.01 -15.82
CA LYS A 51 5.56 26.82 -15.28
C LYS A 51 6.34 25.54 -15.53
N ILE A 52 6.87 25.36 -16.73
CA ILE A 52 7.72 24.20 -17.10
C ILE A 52 8.99 24.19 -16.26
N THR A 53 9.69 25.30 -16.15
CA THR A 53 10.94 25.40 -15.38
C THR A 53 10.71 25.12 -13.90
N SER A 54 9.64 25.67 -13.33
CA SER A 54 9.25 25.43 -11.92
C SER A 54 8.91 23.97 -11.67
N TYR A 55 8.20 23.31 -12.59
CA TYR A 55 7.90 21.88 -12.49
C TYR A 55 9.18 21.05 -12.53
N ILE A 56 10.07 21.29 -13.50
CA ILE A 56 11.34 20.58 -13.65
C ILE A 56 12.21 20.74 -12.40
N ARG A 57 12.30 21.95 -11.86
CA ARG A 57 13.04 22.22 -10.63
C ARG A 57 12.47 21.43 -9.46
N ASN A 58 11.16 21.49 -9.23
CA ASN A 58 10.50 20.74 -8.17
C ASN A 58 10.64 19.22 -8.32
N TYR A 59 10.57 18.73 -9.56
CA TYR A 59 10.80 17.31 -9.88
C TYR A 59 12.22 16.87 -9.54
N ASN A 60 13.22 17.67 -9.96
CA ASN A 60 14.63 17.38 -9.69
C ASN A 60 14.95 17.49 -8.20
N GLU A 61 14.37 18.46 -7.47
CA GLU A 61 14.51 18.58 -6.02
C GLU A 61 13.90 17.36 -5.28
N LYS A 62 12.73 16.90 -5.72
CA LYS A 62 12.12 15.67 -5.18
C LYS A 62 12.99 14.45 -5.48
N LYS A 63 13.47 14.32 -6.71
CA LYS A 63 14.35 13.22 -7.12
C LYS A 63 15.68 13.25 -6.36
N ALA A 64 16.31 14.42 -6.23
CA ALA A 64 17.55 14.58 -5.46
C ALA A 64 17.37 14.28 -3.96
N LYS A 65 16.19 14.54 -3.37
CA LYS A 65 15.86 14.11 -2.01
C LYS A 65 15.67 12.60 -1.92
N THR A 66 15.07 12.00 -2.95
CA THR A 66 14.87 10.54 -3.04
C THR A 66 16.18 9.79 -3.32
N ASP A 67 17.11 10.39 -4.09
CA ASP A 67 18.42 9.80 -4.43
C ASP A 67 19.47 10.04 -3.34
N LYS A 68 19.32 11.10 -2.51
CA LYS A 68 20.20 11.38 -1.37
C LYS A 68 19.88 10.55 -0.12
N GLU A 69 18.66 10.08 0.00
CA GLU A 69 18.37 8.94 0.87
C GLU A 69 18.33 7.72 -0.06
N PRO A 70 19.37 6.84 -0.06
CA PRO A 70 19.11 5.50 -0.56
C PRO A 70 17.89 5.06 0.24
N LYS A 71 16.81 4.69 -0.46
CA LYS A 71 15.74 3.91 0.17
C LYS A 71 16.48 2.68 0.71
N LYS A 72 17.02 2.76 1.94
CA LYS A 72 17.15 1.56 2.74
C LYS A 72 15.77 0.96 2.64
N ARG A 73 15.64 -0.13 1.91
CA ARG A 73 14.47 -1.00 2.07
C ARG A 73 14.36 -1.11 3.56
N ASP A 74 13.27 -0.57 4.12
CA ASP A 74 13.05 -0.67 5.54
C ASP A 74 13.27 -2.14 5.85
N GLU A 75 14.22 -2.42 6.73
CA GLU A 75 14.68 -3.77 6.99
C GLU A 75 13.48 -4.57 7.46
N ILE A 76 13.08 -5.59 6.67
CA ILE A 76 11.86 -6.33 6.97
C ILE A 76 12.18 -7.29 8.08
N TYR A 77 11.67 -6.98 9.24
CA TYR A 77 11.81 -7.81 10.41
C TYR A 77 10.87 -9.03 10.32
N LYS A 78 11.44 -10.22 10.20
CA LYS A 78 10.69 -11.47 10.12
C LYS A 78 10.23 -11.93 11.50
N SER A 79 9.34 -11.14 12.11
CA SER A 79 8.71 -11.46 13.40
C SER A 79 7.92 -12.77 13.34
N ARG A 80 7.50 -13.27 14.50
CA ARG A 80 6.59 -14.41 14.59
C ARG A 80 5.31 -14.14 13.79
N ASP A 81 4.72 -12.96 13.95
CA ASP A 81 3.51 -12.58 13.23
C ASP A 81 3.71 -12.57 11.72
N PHE A 82 4.86 -12.06 11.25
CA PHE A 82 5.22 -12.09 9.83
C PHE A 82 5.28 -13.53 9.29
N LYS A 83 5.92 -14.44 10.02
CA LYS A 83 6.05 -15.84 9.60
C LYS A 83 4.70 -16.57 9.60
N MET A 84 3.89 -16.38 10.65
CA MET A 84 2.59 -17.02 10.77
C MET A 84 1.58 -16.48 9.74
N ALA A 85 1.59 -15.18 9.47
CA ALA A 85 0.73 -14.61 8.42
C ALA A 85 1.10 -15.15 7.03
N ASN A 86 2.39 -15.25 6.69
CA ASN A 86 2.81 -15.88 5.44
C ASN A 86 2.40 -17.35 5.37
N PHE A 87 2.46 -18.08 6.48
CA PHE A 87 1.98 -19.46 6.54
C PHE A 87 0.48 -19.53 6.20
N ILE A 88 -0.36 -18.72 6.85
CA ILE A 88 -1.82 -18.69 6.58
C ILE A 88 -2.13 -18.26 5.14
N ILE A 89 -1.38 -17.29 4.58
CA ILE A 89 -1.55 -16.92 3.17
C ILE A 89 -1.21 -18.11 2.26
N SER A 90 -0.12 -18.81 2.56
CA SER A 90 0.30 -19.98 1.78
C SER A 90 -0.72 -21.12 1.84
N GLU A 91 -1.31 -21.38 3.01
CA GLU A 91 -2.40 -22.35 3.16
C GLU A 91 -3.62 -21.96 2.30
N ALA A 92 -4.05 -20.68 2.36
CA ALA A 92 -5.15 -20.22 1.52
C ALA A 92 -4.87 -20.41 0.01
N VAL A 93 -3.62 -20.18 -0.41
CA VAL A 93 -3.20 -20.40 -1.80
C VAL A 93 -3.25 -21.86 -2.17
N ASN A 94 -2.76 -22.75 -1.32
CA ASN A 94 -2.72 -24.20 -1.56
C ASN A 94 -4.14 -24.80 -1.61
N GLU A 95 -5.01 -24.39 -0.69
CA GLU A 95 -6.38 -24.88 -0.59
C GLU A 95 -7.35 -24.19 -1.53
N ARG A 96 -6.93 -23.06 -2.13
CA ARG A 96 -7.76 -22.19 -2.98
C ARG A 96 -9.01 -21.69 -2.26
N GLU A 97 -8.81 -21.24 -1.05
CA GLU A 97 -9.87 -20.79 -0.13
C GLU A 97 -9.63 -19.36 0.36
N ILE A 98 -10.45 -18.91 1.31
CA ILE A 98 -10.36 -17.58 1.91
C ILE A 98 -9.58 -17.68 3.22
N ALA A 99 -8.63 -16.77 3.43
CA ALA A 99 -7.96 -16.60 4.72
C ALA A 99 -8.28 -15.24 5.35
N LEU A 100 -8.17 -15.19 6.68
CA LEU A 100 -8.39 -13.99 7.48
C LEU A 100 -7.14 -13.65 8.30
N ILE A 101 -6.62 -12.45 8.13
CA ILE A 101 -5.54 -11.89 8.93
C ILE A 101 -6.05 -10.63 9.60
N TYR A 102 -5.94 -10.54 10.93
CA TYR A 102 -6.43 -9.38 11.66
C TYR A 102 -5.56 -9.04 12.87
N GLY A 103 -5.73 -7.86 13.42
CA GLY A 103 -5.00 -7.39 14.60
C GLY A 103 -4.93 -5.87 14.68
N GLU A 104 -4.28 -5.36 15.72
CA GLU A 104 -4.20 -3.94 15.99
C GLU A 104 -3.52 -3.13 14.88
N ALA A 105 -3.89 -1.85 14.79
CA ALA A 105 -3.25 -0.92 13.85
C ALA A 105 -1.74 -0.78 14.17
N GLY A 106 -0.90 -0.82 13.14
CA GLY A 106 0.56 -0.71 13.33
C GLY A 106 1.27 -2.02 13.69
N SER A 107 0.59 -3.17 13.71
CA SER A 107 1.19 -4.48 13.98
C SER A 107 2.02 -5.06 12.83
N GLY A 108 1.97 -4.48 11.62
CA GLY A 108 2.76 -4.92 10.46
C GLY A 108 2.00 -5.69 9.38
N LYS A 109 0.66 -5.83 9.48
CA LYS A 109 -0.19 -6.55 8.51
C LYS A 109 0.02 -6.14 7.06
N THR A 110 -0.11 -4.83 6.77
CA THR A 110 0.13 -4.26 5.44
C THR A 110 1.51 -4.60 4.90
N THR A 111 2.53 -4.63 5.75
CA THR A 111 3.91 -4.98 5.35
C THR A 111 3.97 -6.42 4.86
N VAL A 112 3.33 -7.36 5.55
CA VAL A 112 3.29 -8.76 5.11
C VAL A 112 2.60 -8.90 3.76
N LEU A 113 1.45 -8.27 3.56
CA LEU A 113 0.73 -8.32 2.28
C LEU A 113 1.56 -7.72 1.13
N LYS A 114 2.22 -6.57 1.35
CA LYS A 114 3.09 -5.93 0.36
C LYS A 114 4.29 -6.81 0.01
N GLU A 115 4.93 -7.43 1.00
CA GLU A 115 6.04 -8.33 0.75
C GLU A 115 5.61 -9.61 0.04
N PHE A 116 4.46 -10.17 0.41
CA PHE A 116 3.91 -11.31 -0.30
C PHE A 116 3.60 -10.96 -1.77
N ALA A 117 2.96 -9.81 -2.02
CA ALA A 117 2.66 -9.34 -3.37
C ALA A 117 3.93 -9.05 -4.19
N ASN A 118 4.99 -8.53 -3.56
CA ASN A 118 6.28 -8.30 -4.21
C ASN A 118 7.00 -9.61 -4.60
N ALA A 119 6.83 -10.65 -3.77
CA ALA A 119 7.43 -11.97 -4.00
C ALA A 119 6.64 -12.82 -5.02
N HIS A 120 5.35 -12.54 -5.22
CA HIS A 120 4.45 -13.33 -6.05
C HIS A 120 3.80 -12.46 -7.14
N SER A 121 4.30 -12.51 -8.36
CA SER A 121 3.82 -11.69 -9.49
C SER A 121 2.36 -11.95 -9.89
N ASN A 122 1.79 -13.06 -9.45
CA ASN A 122 0.37 -13.40 -9.63
C ASN A 122 -0.53 -12.86 -8.50
N ALA A 123 0.02 -12.28 -7.44
CA ALA A 123 -0.75 -11.68 -6.37
C ALA A 123 -1.21 -10.26 -6.75
N ILE A 124 -2.46 -9.95 -6.42
CA ILE A 124 -3.10 -8.65 -6.58
C ILE A 124 -3.38 -8.10 -5.19
N LEU A 125 -2.79 -6.97 -4.85
CA LEU A 125 -3.04 -6.27 -3.60
C LEU A 125 -3.96 -5.07 -3.86
N ILE A 126 -5.09 -5.03 -3.14
CA ILE A 126 -6.04 -3.93 -3.14
C ILE A 126 -6.09 -3.34 -1.72
N GLU A 127 -5.77 -2.05 -1.61
CA GLU A 127 -5.94 -1.29 -0.38
C GLU A 127 -7.32 -0.64 -0.38
N VAL A 128 -8.16 -1.04 0.56
CA VAL A 128 -9.55 -0.54 0.71
C VAL A 128 -9.55 0.72 1.57
N THR A 129 -10.47 1.62 1.29
CA THR A 129 -10.69 2.85 2.07
C THR A 129 -12.14 2.93 2.55
N PRO A 130 -12.47 3.78 3.52
CA PRO A 130 -13.86 3.98 3.97
C PRO A 130 -14.83 4.41 2.86
N HIS A 131 -14.32 4.90 1.74
CA HIS A 131 -15.13 5.30 0.58
C HIS A 131 -15.29 4.19 -0.45
N THR A 132 -14.70 3.01 -0.24
CA THR A 132 -14.75 1.89 -1.18
C THR A 132 -16.13 1.23 -1.13
N SER A 133 -16.89 1.37 -2.20
CA SER A 133 -18.15 0.65 -2.41
C SER A 133 -17.91 -0.69 -3.11
N ALA A 134 -18.92 -1.57 -3.17
CA ALA A 134 -18.85 -2.80 -3.96
C ALA A 134 -18.51 -2.54 -5.44
N ARG A 135 -18.97 -1.40 -5.97
CA ARG A 135 -18.63 -0.98 -7.33
C ARG A 135 -17.17 -0.64 -7.50
N VAL A 136 -16.64 0.22 -6.60
CA VAL A 136 -15.24 0.65 -6.65
C VAL A 136 -14.32 -0.56 -6.50
N MET A 137 -14.58 -1.46 -5.57
CA MET A 137 -13.81 -2.69 -5.40
C MET A 137 -13.77 -3.54 -6.68
N LEU A 138 -14.92 -3.70 -7.39
CA LEU A 138 -14.96 -4.45 -8.64
C LEU A 138 -14.24 -3.71 -9.79
N GLU A 139 -14.30 -2.38 -9.81
CA GLU A 139 -13.56 -1.54 -10.76
C GLU A 139 -12.04 -1.68 -10.53
N ASP A 140 -11.58 -1.62 -9.27
CA ASP A 140 -10.18 -1.82 -8.89
C ASP A 140 -9.68 -3.24 -9.27
N LEU A 141 -10.51 -4.27 -9.07
CA LEU A 141 -10.20 -5.62 -9.53
C LEU A 141 -10.10 -5.71 -11.06
N CYS A 142 -11.01 -5.07 -11.79
CA CYS A 142 -10.93 -5.01 -13.25
C CYS A 142 -9.64 -4.33 -13.72
N GLU A 143 -9.27 -3.21 -13.09
CA GLU A 143 -8.05 -2.47 -13.41
C GLU A 143 -6.79 -3.32 -13.15
N ALA A 144 -6.70 -3.95 -11.97
CA ALA A 144 -5.58 -4.80 -11.59
C ALA A 144 -5.45 -6.04 -12.52
N LEU A 145 -6.56 -6.56 -13.00
CA LEU A 145 -6.63 -7.67 -13.96
C LEU A 145 -6.49 -7.22 -15.42
N LYS A 146 -6.38 -5.91 -15.69
CA LYS A 146 -6.35 -5.30 -17.04
C LYS A 146 -7.58 -5.66 -17.88
N LEU A 147 -8.74 -5.77 -17.24
CA LEU A 147 -10.02 -6.00 -17.87
C LEU A 147 -10.71 -4.67 -18.18
N THR A 148 -11.38 -4.58 -19.32
CA THR A 148 -12.33 -3.49 -19.57
C THR A 148 -13.55 -3.72 -18.69
N ALA A 149 -13.80 -2.82 -17.73
CA ALA A 149 -14.92 -2.93 -16.80
C ALA A 149 -16.28 -2.81 -17.54
N PRO A 150 -17.12 -3.85 -17.55
CA PRO A 150 -18.44 -3.77 -18.15
C PRO A 150 -19.35 -2.83 -17.38
N LYS A 151 -20.38 -2.27 -18.05
CA LYS A 151 -21.40 -1.46 -17.37
C LYS A 151 -22.26 -2.33 -16.43
N GLY A 152 -22.28 -1.99 -15.13
CA GLY A 152 -23.12 -2.63 -14.11
C GLY A 152 -22.37 -3.64 -13.24
N LEU A 153 -22.77 -3.75 -11.97
CA LEU A 153 -22.12 -4.59 -10.95
C LEU A 153 -22.11 -6.08 -11.33
N ARG A 154 -23.27 -6.62 -11.72
CA ARG A 154 -23.39 -8.05 -12.06
C ARG A 154 -22.54 -8.46 -13.27
N PRO A 155 -22.48 -7.69 -14.38
CA PRO A 155 -21.56 -7.96 -15.47
C PRO A 155 -20.08 -7.88 -15.05
N MET A 156 -19.68 -6.90 -14.23
CA MET A 156 -18.31 -6.79 -13.72
C MET A 156 -17.92 -8.00 -12.87
N LEU A 157 -18.76 -8.37 -11.90
CA LEU A 157 -18.53 -9.55 -11.06
C LEU A 157 -18.35 -10.82 -11.90
N LYS A 158 -19.21 -11.03 -12.92
CA LYS A 158 -19.07 -12.18 -13.82
C LYS A 158 -17.79 -12.14 -14.65
N ALA A 159 -17.40 -10.98 -15.15
CA ALA A 159 -16.17 -10.82 -15.93
C ALA A 159 -14.92 -11.12 -15.08
N VAL A 160 -14.87 -10.56 -13.88
CA VAL A 160 -13.78 -10.82 -12.91
C VAL A 160 -13.73 -12.31 -12.56
N ALA A 161 -14.84 -12.91 -12.14
CA ALA A 161 -14.88 -14.32 -11.75
C ALA A 161 -14.50 -15.26 -12.90
N ARG A 162 -14.95 -14.97 -14.13
CA ARG A 162 -14.59 -15.75 -15.32
C ARG A 162 -13.10 -15.65 -15.65
N PHE A 163 -12.53 -14.46 -15.59
CA PHE A 163 -11.08 -14.28 -15.83
C PHE A 163 -10.24 -15.03 -14.78
N LEU A 164 -10.63 -14.89 -13.51
CA LEU A 164 -9.95 -15.52 -12.39
C LEU A 164 -10.04 -17.05 -12.46
N SER A 165 -11.15 -17.62 -12.92
CA SER A 165 -11.30 -19.09 -13.07
C SER A 165 -10.33 -19.70 -14.10
N MET A 166 -9.75 -18.88 -14.98
CA MET A 166 -8.79 -19.29 -16.01
C MET A 166 -7.36 -18.79 -15.71
N SER A 167 -7.14 -18.26 -14.52
CA SER A 167 -5.85 -17.69 -14.12
C SER A 167 -5.43 -18.18 -12.74
N ASP A 168 -4.15 -18.14 -12.46
CA ASP A 168 -3.60 -18.52 -11.14
C ASP A 168 -3.32 -17.29 -10.28
N ARG A 169 -4.34 -16.41 -10.13
CA ARG A 169 -4.25 -15.17 -9.37
C ARG A 169 -4.58 -15.39 -7.90
N ILE A 170 -3.99 -14.54 -7.07
CA ILE A 170 -4.23 -14.45 -5.63
C ILE A 170 -4.75 -13.04 -5.34
N ILE A 171 -5.82 -12.91 -4.59
CA ILE A 171 -6.40 -11.61 -4.20
C ILE A 171 -6.04 -11.34 -2.74
N LEU A 172 -5.38 -10.23 -2.50
CA LEU A 172 -5.06 -9.72 -1.16
C LEU A 172 -5.82 -8.42 -0.96
N ILE A 173 -6.65 -8.34 0.08
CA ILE A 173 -7.43 -7.15 0.42
C ILE A 173 -6.92 -6.61 1.75
N ASP A 174 -6.33 -5.42 1.74
CA ASP A 174 -5.92 -4.72 2.96
C ASP A 174 -7.01 -3.75 3.44
N GLU A 175 -7.08 -3.54 4.75
CA GLU A 175 -8.10 -2.72 5.43
C GLU A 175 -9.55 -3.18 5.12
N ALA A 176 -9.75 -4.49 4.98
CA ALA A 176 -11.01 -5.09 4.55
C ALA A 176 -12.21 -4.81 5.49
N GLU A 177 -12.00 -4.30 6.70
CA GLU A 177 -13.04 -3.81 7.60
C GLU A 177 -13.85 -2.65 7.02
N HIS A 178 -13.29 -1.92 6.05
CA HIS A 178 -13.96 -0.82 5.37
C HIS A 178 -14.87 -1.28 4.24
N LEU A 179 -14.80 -2.55 3.82
CA LEU A 179 -15.70 -3.07 2.81
C LEU A 179 -17.13 -3.20 3.32
N PRO A 180 -18.12 -2.72 2.57
CA PRO A 180 -19.52 -2.98 2.88
C PRO A 180 -19.83 -4.48 2.73
N LEU A 181 -20.84 -4.97 3.47
CA LEU A 181 -21.25 -6.38 3.46
C LEU A 181 -21.45 -6.94 2.05
N ARG A 182 -22.01 -6.12 1.13
CA ARG A 182 -22.21 -6.52 -0.27
C ARG A 182 -20.92 -6.79 -1.01
N ALA A 183 -19.87 -6.00 -0.74
CA ALA A 183 -18.57 -6.20 -1.36
C ALA A 183 -17.88 -7.47 -0.83
N LEU A 184 -17.97 -7.73 0.47
CA LEU A 184 -17.49 -8.97 1.07
C LEU A 184 -18.21 -10.21 0.51
N GLU A 185 -19.53 -10.11 0.30
CA GLU A 185 -20.31 -11.19 -0.33
C GLU A 185 -19.96 -11.36 -1.82
N ASP A 186 -19.65 -10.29 -2.53
CA ASP A 186 -19.18 -10.37 -3.92
C ASP A 186 -17.79 -11.04 -4.00
N LEU A 187 -16.88 -10.75 -3.06
CA LEU A 187 -15.58 -11.45 -2.95
C LEU A 187 -15.76 -12.94 -2.67
N ARG A 188 -16.68 -13.30 -1.75
CA ARG A 188 -17.01 -14.70 -1.50
C ARG A 188 -17.49 -15.41 -2.76
N ARG A 189 -18.40 -14.77 -3.51
CA ARG A 189 -18.92 -15.34 -4.76
C ARG A 189 -17.85 -15.50 -5.82
N ILE A 190 -16.92 -14.52 -5.91
CA ILE A 190 -15.76 -14.63 -6.79
C ILE A 190 -14.93 -15.84 -6.38
N ALA A 191 -14.56 -15.96 -5.09
CA ALA A 191 -13.77 -17.08 -4.58
C ALA A 191 -14.45 -18.43 -4.84
N ASP A 192 -15.74 -18.59 -4.50
CA ASP A 192 -16.52 -19.81 -4.72
C ASP A 192 -16.56 -20.22 -6.20
N PHE A 193 -16.77 -19.25 -7.10
CA PHE A 193 -16.94 -19.51 -8.52
C PHE A 193 -15.62 -19.76 -9.24
N SER A 194 -14.59 -19.00 -8.92
CA SER A 194 -13.28 -19.07 -9.61
C SER A 194 -12.26 -19.96 -8.94
N ARG A 195 -12.49 -20.41 -7.71
CA ARG A 195 -11.50 -21.08 -6.88
C ARG A 195 -10.24 -20.23 -6.69
N THR A 196 -10.39 -18.92 -6.68
CA THR A 196 -9.27 -17.99 -6.47
C THR A 196 -9.05 -17.79 -4.98
N PRO A 197 -7.83 -17.97 -4.46
CA PRO A 197 -7.52 -17.68 -3.08
C PRO A 197 -7.69 -16.19 -2.78
N VAL A 198 -8.34 -15.88 -1.65
CA VAL A 198 -8.59 -14.51 -1.20
C VAL A 198 -8.08 -14.36 0.23
N VAL A 199 -7.26 -13.36 0.48
CA VAL A 199 -6.81 -13.02 1.82
C VAL A 199 -7.47 -11.72 2.24
N LEU A 200 -8.29 -11.77 3.27
CA LEU A 200 -8.89 -10.59 3.92
C LEU A 200 -8.01 -10.18 5.08
N CYS A 201 -7.53 -8.95 5.05
CA CYS A 201 -6.67 -8.40 6.09
C CYS A 201 -7.27 -7.12 6.67
N GLY A 202 -7.28 -7.00 8.01
CA GLY A 202 -7.85 -5.84 8.65
C GLY A 202 -7.65 -5.77 10.16
N THR A 203 -8.44 -4.95 10.82
CA THR A 203 -8.46 -4.85 12.29
C THR A 203 -9.41 -5.90 12.90
N GLY A 204 -9.52 -5.94 14.24
CA GLY A 204 -10.49 -6.77 14.93
C GLY A 204 -11.95 -6.49 14.53
N ILE A 205 -12.22 -5.30 13.99
CA ILE A 205 -13.55 -4.92 13.46
C ILE A 205 -13.92 -5.83 12.27
N LEU A 206 -12.95 -6.20 11.42
CA LEU A 206 -13.21 -7.13 10.32
C LEU A 206 -13.76 -8.47 10.84
N LEU A 207 -13.15 -9.04 11.85
CA LEU A 207 -13.65 -10.28 12.47
C LEU A 207 -15.06 -10.09 13.06
N GLN A 208 -15.30 -8.97 13.75
CA GLN A 208 -16.62 -8.64 14.28
C GLN A 208 -17.67 -8.53 13.18
N ASN A 209 -17.35 -7.89 12.06
CA ASN A 209 -18.23 -7.79 10.89
C ASN A 209 -18.53 -9.17 10.28
N LEU A 210 -17.54 -10.06 10.21
CA LEU A 210 -17.70 -11.41 9.66
C LEU A 210 -18.52 -12.34 10.54
N VAL A 211 -18.30 -12.29 11.86
CA VAL A 211 -19.02 -13.10 12.84
C VAL A 211 -20.44 -12.55 13.08
N GLY A 212 -20.60 -11.25 13.07
CA GLY A 212 -21.79 -10.39 13.13
C GLY A 212 -22.96 -10.85 14.01
N LEU A 213 -23.66 -9.93 14.64
CA LEU A 213 -24.87 -10.20 15.45
C LEU A 213 -26.01 -10.81 14.59
N ASN A 214 -26.07 -10.45 13.30
CA ASN A 214 -27.16 -10.85 12.40
C ASN A 214 -26.82 -12.06 11.51
N LYS A 215 -25.62 -12.66 11.67
CA LYS A 215 -25.18 -13.82 10.88
C LYS A 215 -25.20 -13.60 9.35
N GLU A 216 -25.17 -12.34 8.88
CA GLU A 216 -25.29 -12.00 7.45
C GLU A 216 -24.13 -12.54 6.62
N LEU A 217 -22.91 -12.56 7.19
CA LEU A 217 -21.72 -13.10 6.52
C LEU A 217 -21.33 -14.51 6.98
N ARG A 218 -22.27 -15.25 7.58
CA ARG A 218 -21.99 -16.62 8.03
C ARG A 218 -21.48 -17.53 6.92
N GLN A 219 -21.95 -17.34 5.71
CA GLN A 219 -21.49 -18.10 4.54
C GLN A 219 -20.05 -17.76 4.18
N LEU A 220 -19.65 -16.49 4.24
CA LEU A 220 -18.26 -16.08 4.05
C LEU A 220 -17.37 -16.66 5.15
N TYR A 221 -17.78 -16.52 6.41
CA TYR A 221 -17.04 -17.03 7.55
C TYR A 221 -16.80 -18.56 7.45
N SER A 222 -17.78 -19.32 6.93
CA SER A 222 -17.64 -20.77 6.73
C SER A 222 -16.68 -21.16 5.59
N ARG A 223 -16.22 -20.21 4.77
CA ARG A 223 -15.24 -20.41 3.68
C ARG A 223 -13.82 -20.01 4.08
N ILE A 224 -13.63 -19.61 5.33
CA ILE A 224 -12.30 -19.25 5.84
C ILE A 224 -11.58 -20.53 6.25
N CYS A 225 -10.55 -20.94 5.50
CA CYS A 225 -9.72 -22.10 5.79
C CYS A 225 -8.81 -21.86 7.00
N GLY A 226 -8.34 -20.61 7.18
CA GLY A 226 -7.45 -20.25 8.26
C GLY A 226 -7.57 -18.79 8.69
N LYS A 227 -7.33 -18.54 9.97
CA LYS A 227 -7.27 -17.18 10.50
C LYS A 227 -6.06 -16.98 11.39
N TYR A 228 -5.49 -15.80 11.35
CA TYR A 228 -4.39 -15.43 12.22
C TYR A 228 -4.59 -14.03 12.83
N GLU A 229 -4.43 -13.96 14.13
CA GLU A 229 -4.45 -12.70 14.87
C GLU A 229 -3.02 -12.23 15.13
N PHE A 230 -2.68 -11.05 14.65
CA PHE A 230 -1.43 -10.40 14.97
C PHE A 230 -1.41 -10.03 16.45
N LYS A 231 -0.42 -10.53 17.16
CA LYS A 231 -0.20 -10.26 18.59
C LYS A 231 0.74 -9.07 18.83
N GLY A 232 1.38 -8.61 17.75
CA GLY A 232 2.42 -7.62 17.83
C GLY A 232 3.77 -8.19 18.28
N LEU A 233 4.72 -7.31 18.60
CA LEU A 233 6.06 -7.72 18.98
C LEU A 233 6.10 -8.26 20.40
N SER A 234 6.71 -9.41 20.58
CA SER A 234 7.13 -9.86 21.90
C SER A 234 8.31 -9.00 22.43
N LYS A 235 8.52 -9.02 23.74
CA LYS A 235 9.67 -8.33 24.36
C LYS A 235 11.01 -8.79 23.77
N ALA A 236 11.14 -10.09 23.47
CA ALA A 236 12.34 -10.66 22.87
C ALA A 236 12.59 -10.14 21.45
N GLU A 237 11.55 -10.13 20.60
CA GLU A 237 11.63 -9.60 19.25
C GLU A 237 11.91 -8.09 19.24
N SER A 238 11.24 -7.32 20.11
CA SER A 238 11.50 -5.89 20.23
C SER A 238 12.93 -5.60 20.64
N ARG A 239 13.49 -6.41 21.56
CA ARG A 239 14.90 -6.31 21.96
C ARG A 239 15.86 -6.64 20.80
N GLU A 240 15.56 -7.69 20.05
CA GLU A 240 16.36 -8.10 18.89
C GLU A 240 16.35 -7.04 17.78
N PHE A 241 15.19 -6.46 17.48
CA PHE A 241 15.02 -5.56 16.35
C PHE A 241 15.34 -4.11 16.66
N PHE A 242 15.06 -3.66 17.88
CA PHE A 242 15.08 -2.23 18.24
C PHE A 242 15.93 -1.92 19.48
N GLY A 243 16.46 -2.94 20.15
CA GLY A 243 17.23 -2.77 21.38
C GLY A 243 16.40 -2.88 22.66
N GLU A 244 17.11 -2.83 23.79
CA GLU A 244 16.60 -3.26 25.10
C GLU A 244 15.45 -2.41 25.65
N PHE A 245 15.45 -1.11 25.40
CA PHE A 245 14.59 -0.17 26.11
C PHE A 245 13.29 0.18 25.37
N ILE A 246 13.17 -0.12 24.08
CA ILE A 246 12.05 0.29 23.22
C ILE A 246 10.72 -0.31 23.67
N TYR A 247 10.73 -1.60 24.04
CA TYR A 247 9.49 -2.32 24.45
C TYR A 247 8.83 -1.73 25.70
N GLU A 248 9.58 -1.13 26.61
CA GLU A 248 9.03 -0.53 27.82
C GLU A 248 8.02 0.58 27.52
N PHE A 249 8.23 1.29 26.39
CA PHE A 249 7.42 2.44 25.98
C PHE A 249 6.45 2.14 24.84
N ALA A 250 6.88 1.39 23.84
CA ALA A 250 6.10 1.14 22.63
C ALA A 250 5.29 -0.17 22.68
N LYS A 251 5.54 -1.03 23.70
CA LYS A 251 4.86 -2.31 23.88
C LYS A 251 4.90 -3.17 22.60
N GLU A 252 3.82 -3.86 22.30
CA GLU A 252 3.69 -4.78 21.17
C GLU A 252 3.58 -4.09 19.81
N ASN A 253 3.41 -2.76 19.77
CA ASN A 253 3.14 -2.03 18.53
C ASN A 253 4.40 -1.84 17.69
N PHE A 254 4.45 -2.49 16.54
CA PHE A 254 5.60 -2.44 15.65
C PHE A 254 5.87 -1.03 15.10
N ARG A 255 4.82 -0.32 14.67
CA ARG A 255 4.93 1.04 14.12
C ARG A 255 5.46 2.02 15.16
N SER A 256 4.97 1.94 16.38
CA SER A 256 5.43 2.74 17.52
C SER A 256 6.88 2.42 17.86
N SER A 257 7.24 1.14 17.93
CA SER A 257 8.62 0.68 18.18
C SER A 257 9.60 1.21 17.13
N ALA A 258 9.26 1.09 15.85
CA ALA A 258 10.11 1.57 14.76
C ALA A 258 10.28 3.11 14.78
N LYS A 259 9.18 3.84 15.04
CA LYS A 259 9.21 5.31 15.17
C LYS A 259 10.09 5.74 16.36
N LEU A 260 9.90 5.11 17.51
CA LEU A 260 10.63 5.42 18.74
C LEU A 260 12.12 5.12 18.56
N HIS A 261 12.46 3.95 18.03
CA HIS A 261 13.84 3.58 17.74
C HIS A 261 14.54 4.58 16.81
N LYS A 262 13.90 4.92 15.68
CA LYS A 262 14.43 5.92 14.74
C LYS A 262 14.66 7.29 15.40
N LYS A 263 13.80 7.69 16.32
CA LYS A 263 13.93 8.95 17.05
C LYS A 263 15.06 8.87 18.08
N ALA A 264 15.13 7.77 18.82
CA ALA A 264 16.18 7.54 19.82
C ALA A 264 17.58 7.50 19.20
N VAL A 265 17.73 6.83 18.04
CA VAL A 265 19.00 6.85 17.27
C VAL A 265 19.44 8.27 16.93
N LYS A 266 18.49 9.08 16.40
CA LYS A 266 18.82 10.48 16.04
C LYS A 266 19.18 11.33 17.28
N LEU A 267 18.48 11.13 18.38
CA LEU A 267 18.73 11.87 19.61
C LEU A 267 20.10 11.48 20.22
N ALA A 268 20.42 10.19 20.25
CA ALA A 268 21.72 9.69 20.69
C ALA A 268 22.87 10.28 19.86
N GLN A 269 22.69 10.40 18.53
CA GLN A 269 23.67 11.05 17.65
C GLN A 269 23.86 12.54 17.98
N ILE A 270 22.76 13.28 18.27
CA ILE A 270 22.83 14.69 18.64
C ILE A 270 23.52 14.87 19.99
N GLN A 271 23.25 14.01 20.96
CA GLN A 271 23.80 14.05 22.28
C GLN A 271 25.21 13.40 22.38
N ASN A 272 25.69 12.83 21.28
CA ASN A 272 26.95 12.11 21.18
C ASN A 272 27.13 11.02 22.27
N CYS A 273 26.06 10.22 22.46
CA CYS A 273 26.00 9.13 23.44
C CYS A 273 25.39 7.85 22.82
N GLU A 274 25.49 6.73 23.54
CA GLU A 274 24.80 5.50 23.16
C GLU A 274 23.31 5.56 23.52
N ILE A 275 22.50 4.70 22.84
CA ILE A 275 21.08 4.58 23.15
C ILE A 275 20.94 3.94 24.53
N ASN A 276 20.43 4.70 25.49
CA ASN A 276 20.13 4.26 26.84
C ASN A 276 18.65 4.56 27.18
N LYS A 277 18.23 4.17 28.38
CA LYS A 277 16.84 4.35 28.83
C LYS A 277 16.41 5.81 28.86
N GLU A 278 17.31 6.73 29.22
CA GLU A 278 17.03 8.16 29.32
C GLU A 278 16.80 8.76 27.94
N VAL A 279 17.66 8.44 26.96
CA VAL A 279 17.52 8.86 25.57
C VAL A 279 16.21 8.35 24.98
N VAL A 280 15.81 7.09 25.26
CA VAL A 280 14.54 6.53 24.79
C VAL A 280 13.37 7.23 25.46
N ALA A 281 13.42 7.48 26.78
CA ALA A 281 12.38 8.21 27.49
C ALA A 281 12.22 9.65 26.99
N GLU A 282 13.33 10.33 26.64
CA GLU A 282 13.27 11.66 26.02
C GLU A 282 12.69 11.60 24.62
N ALA A 283 13.11 10.63 23.80
CA ALA A 283 12.56 10.41 22.46
C ALA A 283 11.04 10.15 22.48
N THR A 284 10.53 9.48 23.53
CA THR A 284 9.10 9.21 23.70
C THR A 284 8.26 10.49 23.81
N LYS A 285 8.81 11.54 24.44
CA LYS A 285 8.12 12.83 24.56
C LYS A 285 7.96 13.57 23.23
N MET A 286 8.70 13.15 22.19
CA MET A 286 8.71 13.78 20.86
C MET A 286 7.81 13.07 19.85
N ILE A 287 7.13 12.01 20.24
CA ILE A 287 6.28 11.20 19.34
C ILE A 287 4.95 10.86 20.01
N ILE A 288 3.96 10.56 19.18
CA ILE A 288 2.70 9.95 19.60
C ILE A 288 2.85 8.44 19.38
N LEU A 289 2.77 7.68 20.46
CA LEU A 289 2.87 6.21 20.48
C LEU A 289 1.51 5.57 20.24
#